data_bcb4cf67dd425e12cc58e70a1443c5cc
#
_entry.id   bcb4cf67dd425e12cc58e70a1443c5cc
#
_cell.length_a   1.000
_cell.length_b   1.000
_cell.length_c   1.000
_cell.angle_alpha   90.00
_cell.angle_beta   90.00
_cell.angle_gamma   90.00
#
_symmetry.space_group_name_H-M   'P 1'
#
loop_
_entity.id
_entity.type
_entity.pdbx_description
1 polymer ?
#
loop_
_entity_poly.entity_id
_entity_poly.type
_entity_poly.pdbx_seq_one_letter_code
_entity_poly.pdbx_strand_id
1 'polypeptide(L)'
;MSSPTSRLKLILVLTENWTMLPGTDLQGLVRMAREAEDAGFDAVMLSEHVVLGPDAGAAGVMDNPRDWAYPGNQDPATPWPSSPVLLGAIAAVTTRLRLVAGAVIPPLRHPLLLAKELATIDQLSAGRLVVIPTVSWSRDEYAALGIPFGQRGSLLDEHLAAWEQVYARSPASFEGTHYRFRDVYLEPKAYRPGGPRLWFGGQRLHSALLRRLVRYGQGFNPLGRPQPGELQALRAALDAAGRDPDEMEMVGGIRGRFPARDAVADLGQAMESLPEQWEQGFTTICVKPSMFIDDPRDLPEFCRDTVRRAAALIG
;
A
#
# COMPACT_ATOMS: atom_id res chain seq x y z
N MET A 1 6.58 11.29 -30.89
CA MET A 1 7.55 11.20 -29.76
C MET A 1 7.31 9.86 -29.08
N SER A 2 8.24 8.94 -29.16
CA SER A 2 8.10 7.61 -28.57
C SER A 2 8.03 7.73 -27.06
N SER A 3 6.91 7.34 -26.46
CA SER A 3 6.84 7.12 -25.00
C SER A 3 7.99 6.16 -24.62
N PRO A 4 8.70 6.41 -23.51
CA PRO A 4 9.63 5.40 -23.03
C PRO A 4 8.83 4.11 -22.81
N THR A 5 9.31 3.00 -23.35
CA THR A 5 8.75 1.66 -23.15
C THR A 5 8.75 1.39 -21.64
N SER A 6 7.66 1.76 -20.97
CA SER A 6 7.52 1.51 -19.54
C SER A 6 7.23 0.02 -19.37
N ARG A 7 8.18 -0.72 -18.81
CA ARG A 7 7.94 -2.11 -18.43
C ARG A 7 6.93 -2.18 -17.29
N LEU A 8 6.19 -3.26 -17.19
CA LEU A 8 5.35 -3.56 -16.05
C LEU A 8 6.19 -3.64 -14.77
N LYS A 9 5.76 -2.97 -13.72
CA LYS A 9 6.39 -3.00 -12.40
C LYS A 9 5.67 -4.00 -11.50
N LEU A 10 6.42 -4.70 -10.68
CA LEU A 10 5.89 -5.72 -9.77
C LEU A 10 6.11 -5.32 -8.31
N ILE A 11 5.05 -5.48 -7.50
CA ILE A 11 5.07 -5.31 -6.05
C ILE A 11 4.88 -6.66 -5.39
N LEU A 12 5.81 -7.11 -4.56
CA LEU A 12 5.61 -8.26 -3.70
C LEU A 12 4.90 -7.81 -2.41
N VAL A 13 3.73 -8.37 -2.12
CA VAL A 13 3.01 -8.14 -0.87
C VAL A 13 3.61 -9.02 0.22
N LEU A 14 4.15 -8.40 1.27
CA LEU A 14 4.85 -9.10 2.36
C LEU A 14 3.93 -9.47 3.52
N THR A 15 2.88 -8.70 3.77
CA THR A 15 1.87 -9.02 4.79
C THR A 15 0.88 -10.06 4.30
N GLU A 16 0.15 -10.69 5.23
CA GLU A 16 -0.88 -11.70 4.93
C GLU A 16 -0.36 -13.02 4.31
N ASN A 17 0.92 -13.33 4.47
CA ASN A 17 1.54 -14.57 4.01
C ASN A 17 1.63 -15.62 5.14
N TRP A 18 0.57 -15.75 5.91
CA TRP A 18 0.54 -16.56 7.14
C TRP A 18 0.69 -18.06 6.93
N THR A 19 0.45 -18.56 5.71
CA THR A 19 0.72 -19.97 5.35
C THR A 19 2.19 -20.23 5.04
N MET A 20 2.96 -19.20 4.72
CA MET A 20 4.38 -19.29 4.38
C MET A 20 5.30 -19.10 5.60
N LEU A 21 4.96 -18.11 6.46
CA LEU A 21 5.80 -17.73 7.60
C LEU A 21 4.97 -17.64 8.89
N PRO A 22 5.52 -18.09 10.04
CA PRO A 22 4.94 -17.73 11.32
C PRO A 22 4.84 -16.20 11.45
N GLY A 23 3.72 -15.71 12.00
CA GLY A 23 3.52 -14.26 12.16
C GLY A 23 4.54 -13.54 13.03
N THR A 24 5.38 -14.27 13.76
CA THR A 24 6.50 -13.77 14.57
C THR A 24 7.83 -13.78 13.83
N ASP A 25 7.95 -14.38 12.64
CA ASP A 25 9.19 -14.35 11.84
C ASP A 25 9.29 -13.07 11.01
N LEU A 26 9.47 -11.93 11.70
CA LEU A 26 9.64 -10.63 11.05
C LEU A 26 10.97 -10.54 10.27
N GLN A 27 11.99 -11.29 10.69
CA GLN A 27 13.24 -11.39 9.93
C GLN A 27 13.02 -12.15 8.60
N GLY A 28 12.08 -13.09 8.56
CA GLY A 28 11.64 -13.73 7.33
C GLY A 28 11.07 -12.73 6.33
N LEU A 29 10.23 -11.79 6.77
CA LEU A 29 9.70 -10.74 5.91
C LEU A 29 10.80 -9.81 5.35
N VAL A 30 11.84 -9.52 6.16
CA VAL A 30 13.00 -8.74 5.70
C VAL A 30 13.81 -9.53 4.66
N ARG A 31 14.00 -10.85 4.86
CA ARG A 31 14.65 -11.72 3.85
C ARG A 31 13.86 -11.77 2.55
N MET A 32 12.53 -11.95 2.61
CA MET A 32 11.67 -11.94 1.43
C MET A 32 11.80 -10.65 0.62
N ALA A 33 11.95 -9.49 1.28
CA ALA A 33 12.15 -8.22 0.59
C ALA A 33 13.49 -8.19 -0.20
N ARG A 34 14.57 -8.72 0.37
CA ARG A 34 15.86 -8.83 -0.34
C ARG A 34 15.78 -9.78 -1.53
N GLU A 35 15.18 -10.93 -1.33
CA GLU A 35 14.99 -11.94 -2.39
C GLU A 35 14.14 -11.39 -3.54
N ALA A 36 13.11 -10.58 -3.23
CA ALA A 36 12.33 -9.87 -4.23
C ALA A 36 13.16 -8.85 -5.01
N GLU A 37 14.01 -8.07 -4.33
CA GLU A 37 14.94 -7.13 -4.98
C GLU A 37 15.92 -7.85 -5.91
N ASP A 38 16.50 -8.95 -5.44
CA ASP A 38 17.47 -9.76 -6.20
C ASP A 38 16.83 -10.42 -7.42
N ALA A 39 15.55 -10.80 -7.33
CA ALA A 39 14.78 -11.38 -8.42
C ALA A 39 14.24 -10.35 -9.43
N GLY A 40 14.32 -9.05 -9.15
CA GLY A 40 13.94 -7.98 -10.07
C GLY A 40 12.55 -7.39 -9.85
N PHE A 41 11.92 -7.63 -8.70
CA PHE A 41 10.73 -6.86 -8.28
C PHE A 41 11.08 -5.38 -8.09
N ASP A 42 10.10 -4.52 -8.29
CA ASP A 42 10.25 -3.05 -8.21
C ASP A 42 9.90 -2.50 -6.84
N ALA A 43 9.06 -3.21 -6.09
CA ALA A 43 8.58 -2.78 -4.79
C ALA A 43 8.19 -3.95 -3.89
N VAL A 44 8.14 -3.66 -2.59
CA VAL A 44 7.43 -4.49 -1.61
C VAL A 44 6.34 -3.66 -0.93
N MET A 45 5.27 -4.32 -0.47
CA MET A 45 4.15 -3.68 0.20
C MET A 45 3.89 -4.32 1.55
N LEU A 46 3.68 -3.48 2.56
CA LEU A 46 3.25 -3.87 3.89
C LEU A 46 1.98 -3.11 4.26
N SER A 47 0.91 -3.82 4.59
CA SER A 47 -0.28 -3.28 5.23
C SER A 47 -0.18 -3.37 6.76
N GLU A 48 -1.07 -2.70 7.47
CA GLU A 48 -1.09 -2.74 8.93
C GLU A 48 -2.50 -2.76 9.53
N HIS A 49 -2.58 -3.32 10.70
CA HIS A 49 -3.53 -2.96 11.76
C HIS A 49 -2.73 -2.66 13.03
N VAL A 50 -3.18 -1.69 13.83
CA VAL A 50 -2.53 -1.37 15.11
C VAL A 50 -2.95 -2.41 16.16
N VAL A 51 -4.26 -2.67 16.22
CA VAL A 51 -4.87 -3.73 17.03
C VAL A 51 -6.13 -4.20 16.32
N LEU A 52 -6.49 -5.47 16.49
CA LEU A 52 -7.78 -5.99 16.04
C LEU A 52 -8.65 -6.32 17.26
N GLY A 53 -9.95 -6.29 17.06
CA GLY A 53 -10.96 -6.69 18.03
C GLY A 53 -11.95 -7.68 17.42
N PRO A 54 -13.05 -8.02 18.13
CA PRO A 54 -14.03 -8.99 17.67
C PRO A 54 -14.67 -8.70 16.31
N ASP A 55 -14.72 -7.43 15.88
CA ASP A 55 -15.25 -7.04 14.57
C ASP A 55 -14.43 -7.61 13.40
N ALA A 56 -13.17 -7.99 13.65
CA ALA A 56 -12.33 -8.63 12.65
C ALA A 56 -12.86 -9.99 12.16
N GLY A 57 -13.55 -10.72 13.02
CA GLY A 57 -14.16 -12.02 12.71
C GLY A 57 -15.67 -12.00 12.54
N ALA A 58 -16.30 -10.83 12.46
CA ALA A 58 -17.76 -10.70 12.45
C ALA A 58 -18.45 -11.37 11.25
N ALA A 59 -17.75 -11.54 10.13
CA ALA A 59 -18.22 -12.26 8.94
C ALA A 59 -17.63 -13.69 8.80
N GLY A 60 -16.98 -14.21 9.86
CA GLY A 60 -16.31 -15.52 9.86
C GLY A 60 -14.83 -15.43 9.52
N VAL A 61 -14.28 -16.50 8.96
CA VAL A 61 -12.89 -16.59 8.52
C VAL A 61 -12.82 -16.81 7.02
N MET A 62 -11.68 -16.51 6.42
CA MET A 62 -11.46 -16.74 4.99
C MET A 62 -11.61 -18.22 4.62
N ASP A 63 -12.23 -18.49 3.47
CA ASP A 63 -12.35 -19.86 2.95
C ASP A 63 -10.99 -20.49 2.65
N ASN A 64 -10.07 -19.71 2.10
CA ASN A 64 -8.68 -20.12 1.93
C ASN A 64 -7.78 -19.09 2.63
N PRO A 65 -6.89 -19.49 3.56
CA PRO A 65 -6.04 -18.58 4.33
C PRO A 65 -5.00 -17.83 3.47
N ARG A 66 -4.88 -18.21 2.20
CA ARG A 66 -3.99 -17.55 1.22
C ARG A 66 -4.65 -16.37 0.50
N ASP A 67 -5.98 -16.26 0.56
CA ASP A 67 -6.71 -15.15 -0.07
C ASP A 67 -6.46 -13.83 0.68
N TRP A 68 -7.01 -12.75 0.16
CA TRP A 68 -6.97 -11.45 0.82
C TRP A 68 -7.84 -11.43 2.08
N ALA A 69 -7.33 -10.79 3.12
CA ALA A 69 -8.14 -10.45 4.28
C ALA A 69 -9.08 -9.29 3.93
N TYR A 70 -10.39 -9.51 4.12
CA TYR A 70 -11.41 -8.48 3.97
C TYR A 70 -11.96 -8.06 5.34
N PRO A 71 -12.65 -6.91 5.42
CA PRO A 71 -13.32 -6.49 6.64
C PRO A 71 -14.22 -7.60 7.21
N GLY A 72 -13.97 -7.99 8.44
CA GLY A 72 -14.79 -8.95 9.17
C GLY A 72 -14.52 -10.44 8.90
N ASN A 73 -13.53 -10.81 8.09
CA ASN A 73 -13.28 -12.20 7.72
C ASN A 73 -11.95 -12.77 8.22
N GLN A 74 -11.37 -12.23 9.26
CA GLN A 74 -10.07 -12.65 9.78
C GLN A 74 -10.12 -12.87 11.29
N ASP A 75 -9.26 -13.76 11.81
CA ASP A 75 -9.11 -13.98 13.24
C ASP A 75 -8.59 -12.69 13.90
N PRO A 76 -9.19 -12.22 15.01
CA PRO A 76 -8.65 -11.10 15.79
C PRO A 76 -7.20 -11.28 16.25
N ALA A 77 -6.76 -12.53 16.43
CA ALA A 77 -5.37 -12.86 16.78
C ALA A 77 -4.41 -12.84 15.58
N THR A 78 -4.87 -12.46 14.38
CA THR A 78 -4.03 -12.37 13.20
C THR A 78 -2.84 -11.41 13.43
N PRO A 79 -1.59 -11.86 13.17
CA PRO A 79 -0.41 -11.05 13.44
C PRO A 79 -0.24 -9.96 12.37
N TRP A 80 -0.35 -8.71 12.78
CA TRP A 80 -0.06 -7.54 11.95
C TRP A 80 1.15 -6.80 12.51
N PRO A 81 2.31 -6.84 11.85
CA PRO A 81 3.47 -6.07 12.30
C PRO A 81 3.27 -4.58 12.02
N SER A 82 3.93 -3.73 12.80
CA SER A 82 4.00 -2.29 12.50
C SER A 82 4.71 -2.06 11.17
N SER A 83 3.98 -1.62 10.16
CA SER A 83 4.55 -1.41 8.83
C SER A 83 5.63 -0.33 8.80
N PRO A 84 5.53 0.82 9.50
CA PRO A 84 6.63 1.79 9.54
C PRO A 84 7.93 1.22 10.13
N VAL A 85 7.83 0.46 11.22
CA VAL A 85 9.02 -0.14 11.86
C VAL A 85 9.70 -1.14 10.93
N LEU A 86 8.91 -2.02 10.31
CA LEU A 86 9.44 -3.07 9.43
C LEU A 86 9.98 -2.50 8.11
N LEU A 87 9.34 -1.48 7.55
CA LEU A 87 9.85 -0.76 6.37
C LEU A 87 11.18 -0.08 6.64
N GLY A 88 11.42 0.42 7.86
CA GLY A 88 12.73 0.92 8.28
C GLY A 88 13.82 -0.15 8.23
N ALA A 89 13.52 -1.37 8.71
CA ALA A 89 14.43 -2.49 8.62
C ALA A 89 14.71 -2.92 7.16
N ILE A 90 13.68 -2.97 6.33
CA ILE A 90 13.81 -3.29 4.89
C ILE A 90 14.60 -2.20 4.16
N ALA A 91 14.39 -0.92 4.49
CA ALA A 91 15.14 0.20 3.91
C ALA A 91 16.65 0.04 4.08
N ALA A 92 17.08 -0.48 5.24
CA ALA A 92 18.48 -0.65 5.57
C ALA A 92 19.20 -1.78 4.82
N VAL A 93 18.44 -2.74 4.26
CA VAL A 93 18.99 -3.93 3.60
C VAL A 93 18.70 -4.01 2.10
N THR A 94 17.99 -3.02 1.56
CA THR A 94 17.64 -2.91 0.12
C THR A 94 18.14 -1.58 -0.45
N THR A 95 18.38 -1.53 -1.76
CA THR A 95 18.98 -0.36 -2.43
C THR A 95 18.13 0.23 -3.54
N ARG A 96 17.30 -0.56 -4.21
CA ARG A 96 16.49 -0.15 -5.37
C ARG A 96 14.99 -0.29 -5.13
N LEU A 97 14.62 -1.24 -4.28
CA LEU A 97 13.25 -1.64 -4.05
C LEU A 97 12.43 -0.49 -3.45
N ARG A 98 11.32 -0.11 -4.07
CA ARG A 98 10.37 0.83 -3.47
C ARG A 98 9.70 0.18 -2.26
N LEU A 99 9.44 0.99 -1.25
CA LEU A 99 8.86 0.57 0.02
C LEU A 99 7.45 1.14 0.11
N VAL A 100 6.44 0.29 -0.04
CA VAL A 100 5.04 0.72 -0.03
C VAL A 100 4.43 0.44 1.33
N ALA A 101 4.16 1.50 2.11
CA ALA A 101 3.34 1.46 3.31
C ALA A 101 1.85 1.41 2.87
N GLY A 102 1.38 0.24 2.55
CA GLY A 102 0.10 0.04 1.87
C GLY A 102 -0.82 -0.97 2.55
N ALA A 103 -1.65 -0.47 3.45
CA ALA A 103 -1.86 0.91 3.83
C ALA A 103 -1.45 1.18 5.27
N VAL A 104 -1.15 2.44 5.58
CA VAL A 104 -1.06 2.93 6.95
C VAL A 104 -2.35 3.66 7.35
N ILE A 105 -2.62 3.75 8.65
CA ILE A 105 -3.86 4.33 9.19
C ILE A 105 -3.55 5.63 9.94
N PRO A 106 -3.37 6.78 9.25
CA PRO A 106 -3.00 8.05 9.88
C PRO A 106 -3.96 8.48 11.01
N PRO A 107 -5.30 8.32 10.89
CA PRO A 107 -6.21 8.75 11.95
C PRO A 107 -5.99 8.11 13.33
N LEU A 108 -5.25 7.01 13.40
CA LEU A 108 -4.91 6.33 14.67
C LEU A 108 -3.66 6.90 15.36
N ARG A 109 -3.02 7.91 14.77
CA ARG A 109 -1.77 8.53 15.26
C ARG A 109 -1.87 10.05 15.25
N HIS A 110 -0.98 10.71 15.96
CA HIS A 110 -0.80 12.16 15.80
C HIS A 110 -0.04 12.45 14.50
N PRO A 111 -0.45 13.45 13.67
CA PRO A 111 0.18 13.71 12.37
C PRO A 111 1.69 13.99 12.45
N LEU A 112 2.18 14.65 13.49
CA LEU A 112 3.61 14.93 13.66
C LEU A 112 4.44 13.67 13.95
N LEU A 113 3.88 12.71 14.71
CA LEU A 113 4.58 11.45 15.01
C LEU A 113 4.73 10.61 13.74
N LEU A 114 3.63 10.41 13.03
CA LEU A 114 3.68 9.63 11.78
C LEU A 114 4.50 10.34 10.71
N ALA A 115 4.42 11.67 10.59
CA ALA A 115 5.27 12.44 9.67
C ALA A 115 6.77 12.24 9.96
N LYS A 116 7.16 12.19 11.25
CA LYS A 116 8.55 11.94 11.66
C LYS A 116 9.01 10.54 11.28
N GLU A 117 8.18 9.51 11.53
CA GLU A 117 8.46 8.13 11.16
C GLU A 117 8.64 7.98 9.64
N LEU A 118 7.69 8.51 8.87
CA LEU A 118 7.72 8.46 7.41
C LEU A 118 8.92 9.23 6.82
N ALA A 119 9.24 10.41 7.35
CA ALA A 119 10.42 11.17 6.93
C ALA A 119 11.71 10.39 7.20
N THR A 120 11.79 9.70 8.35
CA THR A 120 12.95 8.89 8.71
C THR A 120 13.14 7.72 7.74
N ILE A 121 12.05 7.01 7.41
CA ILE A 121 12.09 5.90 6.43
C ILE A 121 12.43 6.43 5.04
N ASP A 122 11.90 7.59 4.65
CA ASP A 122 12.17 8.19 3.33
C ASP A 122 13.66 8.58 3.20
N GLN A 123 14.27 9.10 4.28
CA GLN A 123 15.71 9.35 4.34
C GLN A 123 16.53 8.06 4.26
N LEU A 124 16.21 7.05 5.07
CA LEU A 124 16.88 5.74 5.06
C LEU A 124 16.82 5.07 3.69
N SER A 125 15.71 5.25 3.00
CA SER A 125 15.48 4.65 1.69
C SER A 125 15.91 5.54 0.51
N ALA A 126 16.48 6.73 0.75
CA ALA A 126 16.82 7.70 -0.29
C ALA A 126 15.63 8.01 -1.25
N GLY A 127 14.45 8.25 -0.67
CA GLY A 127 13.24 8.64 -1.40
C GLY A 127 12.48 7.50 -2.08
N ARG A 128 12.70 6.24 -1.69
CA ARG A 128 11.97 5.07 -2.22
C ARG A 128 10.62 4.82 -1.55
N LEU A 129 10.28 5.57 -0.49
CA LEU A 129 9.03 5.38 0.25
C LEU A 129 7.83 5.85 -0.57
N VAL A 130 6.79 5.02 -0.55
CA VAL A 130 5.44 5.32 -1.02
C VAL A 130 4.47 5.05 0.11
N VAL A 131 3.53 5.93 0.34
CA VAL A 131 2.55 5.81 1.43
C VAL A 131 1.14 5.74 0.87
N ILE A 132 0.36 4.75 1.30
CA ILE A 132 -1.07 4.66 1.03
C ILE A 132 -1.83 4.96 2.33
N PRO A 133 -2.19 6.22 2.59
CA PRO A 133 -2.95 6.58 3.78
C PRO A 133 -4.40 6.12 3.65
N THR A 134 -4.90 5.41 4.66
CA THR A 134 -6.28 4.92 4.73
C THR A 134 -6.97 5.31 6.03
N VAL A 135 -8.27 5.03 6.11
CA VAL A 135 -9.07 5.29 7.32
C VAL A 135 -9.39 4.03 8.13
N SER A 136 -9.00 2.86 7.66
CA SER A 136 -9.39 1.55 8.21
C SER A 136 -10.90 1.31 8.26
N TRP A 137 -11.27 0.06 8.41
CA TRP A 137 -12.65 -0.42 8.54
C TRP A 137 -13.00 -0.81 9.99
N SER A 138 -11.99 -1.17 10.82
CA SER A 138 -12.21 -1.72 12.16
C SER A 138 -12.67 -0.65 13.15
N ARG A 139 -13.87 -0.83 13.70
CA ARG A 139 -14.41 0.04 14.76
C ARG A 139 -13.72 -0.22 16.10
N ASP A 140 -13.37 -1.49 16.36
CA ASP A 140 -12.73 -1.90 17.60
C ASP A 140 -11.34 -1.27 17.73
N GLU A 141 -10.61 -1.15 16.62
CA GLU A 141 -9.30 -0.50 16.56
C GLU A 141 -9.38 0.99 16.96
N TYR A 142 -10.39 1.71 16.46
CA TYR A 142 -10.65 3.10 16.83
C TYR A 142 -11.08 3.23 18.30
N ALA A 143 -11.97 2.35 18.76
CA ALA A 143 -12.44 2.34 20.14
C ALA A 143 -11.31 2.07 21.14
N ALA A 144 -10.42 1.11 20.82
CA ALA A 144 -9.27 0.79 21.67
C ALA A 144 -8.30 1.97 21.85
N LEU A 145 -8.22 2.86 20.86
CA LEU A 145 -7.38 4.07 20.90
C LEU A 145 -8.14 5.33 21.33
N GLY A 146 -9.43 5.20 21.69
CA GLY A 146 -10.25 6.33 22.15
C GLY A 146 -10.57 7.35 21.05
N ILE A 147 -10.54 6.95 19.78
CA ILE A 147 -10.74 7.84 18.62
C ILE A 147 -12.15 7.62 18.05
N PRO A 148 -12.96 8.68 17.86
CA PRO A 148 -14.29 8.54 17.28
C PRO A 148 -14.26 8.04 15.83
N PHE A 149 -14.78 6.83 15.60
CA PHE A 149 -14.79 6.19 14.26
C PHE A 149 -15.47 7.06 13.18
N GLY A 150 -16.50 7.81 13.54
CA GLY A 150 -17.21 8.70 12.62
C GLY A 150 -16.37 9.85 12.09
N GLN A 151 -15.28 10.21 12.76
CA GLN A 151 -14.39 11.32 12.38
C GLN A 151 -13.20 10.88 11.53
N ARG A 152 -13.03 9.58 11.25
CA ARG A 152 -11.82 9.05 10.57
C ARG A 152 -11.52 9.73 9.23
N GLY A 153 -12.55 10.14 8.49
CA GLY A 153 -12.38 10.83 7.20
C GLY A 153 -11.83 12.24 7.36
N SER A 154 -12.36 13.04 8.29
CA SER A 154 -11.87 14.39 8.58
C SER A 154 -10.51 14.38 9.26
N LEU A 155 -10.25 13.40 10.14
CA LEU A 155 -8.92 13.17 10.70
C LEU A 155 -7.87 12.91 9.61
N LEU A 156 -8.17 12.07 8.63
CA LEU A 156 -7.27 11.84 7.49
C LEU A 156 -7.06 13.10 6.66
N ASP A 157 -8.12 13.86 6.38
CA ASP A 157 -7.98 15.11 5.61
C ASP A 157 -7.08 16.12 6.33
N GLU A 158 -7.20 16.26 7.66
CA GLU A 158 -6.31 17.13 8.44
C GLU A 158 -4.88 16.59 8.55
N HIS A 159 -4.68 15.25 8.60
CA HIS A 159 -3.32 14.67 8.51
C HIS A 159 -2.62 15.08 7.22
N LEU A 160 -3.28 14.94 6.07
CA LEU A 160 -2.71 15.27 4.77
C LEU A 160 -2.37 16.77 4.70
N ALA A 161 -3.26 17.65 5.19
CA ALA A 161 -3.02 19.07 5.24
C ALA A 161 -1.87 19.46 6.19
N ALA A 162 -1.78 18.80 7.35
CA ALA A 162 -0.70 19.00 8.31
C ALA A 162 0.66 18.54 7.74
N TRP A 163 0.69 17.37 7.05
CA TRP A 163 1.90 16.87 6.39
C TRP A 163 2.39 17.82 5.30
N GLU A 164 1.50 18.39 4.50
CA GLU A 164 1.84 19.41 3.49
C GLU A 164 2.60 20.57 4.14
N GLN A 165 2.22 21.03 5.35
CA GLN A 165 2.91 22.12 6.05
C GLN A 165 4.27 21.69 6.61
N VAL A 166 4.33 20.56 7.33
CA VAL A 166 5.56 20.18 8.03
C VAL A 166 6.64 19.63 7.11
N TYR A 167 6.27 19.09 5.95
CA TYR A 167 7.25 18.67 4.95
C TYR A 167 7.78 19.84 4.11
N ALA A 168 6.95 20.87 3.89
CA ALA A 168 7.35 22.02 3.06
C ALA A 168 8.33 22.95 3.75
N ARG A 169 8.19 23.19 5.07
CA ARG A 169 8.95 24.24 5.78
C ARG A 169 9.20 23.92 7.26
N SER A 170 10.18 24.62 7.84
CA SER A 170 10.41 24.78 9.28
C SER A 170 10.78 26.23 9.58
N PRO A 171 10.18 26.89 10.57
CA PRO A 171 9.10 26.37 11.40
C PRO A 171 7.80 26.19 10.60
N ALA A 172 6.98 25.24 11.02
CA ALA A 172 5.66 24.98 10.46
C ALA A 172 4.58 25.15 11.53
N SER A 173 3.43 25.68 11.10
CA SER A 173 2.23 25.81 11.95
C SER A 173 1.03 25.25 11.22
N PHE A 174 0.09 24.69 11.96
CA PHE A 174 -1.16 24.18 11.46
C PHE A 174 -2.28 24.43 12.48
N GLU A 175 -3.44 24.85 12.02
CA GLU A 175 -4.61 25.08 12.84
C GLU A 175 -5.83 24.46 12.18
N GLY A 176 -6.17 23.24 12.63
CA GLY A 176 -7.33 22.47 12.20
C GLY A 176 -8.36 22.31 13.32
N THR A 177 -9.38 21.51 13.03
CA THR A 177 -10.41 21.14 14.01
C THR A 177 -9.91 20.08 14.99
N HIS A 178 -9.11 19.13 14.50
CA HIS A 178 -8.61 17.97 15.26
C HIS A 178 -7.18 18.17 15.73
N TYR A 179 -6.35 18.86 14.94
CA TYR A 179 -4.92 19.02 15.22
C TYR A 179 -4.53 20.49 15.17
N ARG A 180 -3.66 20.87 16.13
CA ARG A 180 -3.10 22.22 16.18
C ARG A 180 -1.66 22.16 16.66
N PHE A 181 -0.76 22.87 15.97
CA PHE A 181 0.60 23.10 16.41
C PHE A 181 1.12 24.41 15.84
N ARG A 182 2.11 24.99 16.53
CA ARG A 182 2.69 26.28 16.13
C ARG A 182 4.21 26.23 16.21
N ASP A 183 4.85 26.79 15.19
CA ASP A 183 6.30 27.03 15.09
C ASP A 183 7.15 25.79 15.37
N VAL A 184 6.69 24.62 14.92
CA VAL A 184 7.39 23.35 15.12
C VAL A 184 8.43 23.10 14.02
N TYR A 185 9.53 22.45 14.39
CA TYR A 185 10.59 22.01 13.49
C TYR A 185 10.54 20.50 13.35
N LEU A 186 10.14 20.01 12.18
CA LEU A 186 10.20 18.60 11.85
C LEU A 186 11.48 18.34 11.04
N GLU A 187 12.54 17.90 11.72
CA GLU A 187 13.84 17.60 11.13
C GLU A 187 14.33 16.21 11.54
N PRO A 188 15.01 15.43 10.65
CA PRO A 188 15.21 15.79 9.24
C PRO A 188 13.88 15.83 8.47
N LYS A 189 13.86 16.61 7.38
CA LYS A 189 12.77 16.53 6.40
C LYS A 189 12.78 15.16 5.72
N ALA A 190 11.71 14.83 5.01
CA ALA A 190 11.72 13.70 4.09
C ALA A 190 12.81 13.90 3.02
N TYR A 191 13.31 12.80 2.46
CA TYR A 191 14.31 12.86 1.39
C TYR A 191 13.75 13.57 0.15
N ARG A 192 12.47 13.33 -0.15
CA ARG A 192 11.76 14.04 -1.23
C ARG A 192 11.24 15.37 -0.73
N PRO A 193 11.45 16.46 -1.48
CA PRO A 193 10.79 17.72 -1.22
C PRO A 193 9.26 17.55 -1.17
N GLY A 194 8.62 18.04 -0.12
CA GLY A 194 7.17 17.92 0.07
C GLY A 194 6.69 16.60 0.69
N GLY A 195 7.60 15.69 1.01
CA GLY A 195 7.29 14.41 1.65
C GLY A 195 7.34 13.19 0.72
N PRO A 196 7.12 11.99 1.26
CA PRO A 196 7.07 10.77 0.46
C PRO A 196 5.92 10.80 -0.54
N ARG A 197 6.00 9.96 -1.59
CA ARG A 197 4.91 9.82 -2.56
C ARG A 197 3.67 9.27 -1.89
N LEU A 198 2.50 9.82 -2.24
CA LEU A 198 1.21 9.35 -1.74
C LEU A 198 0.44 8.64 -2.86
N TRP A 199 0.06 7.41 -2.61
CA TRP A 199 -0.97 6.72 -3.38
C TRP A 199 -2.25 6.66 -2.56
N PHE A 200 -3.37 6.52 -3.23
CA PHE A 200 -4.65 6.32 -2.56
C PHE A 200 -5.36 5.10 -3.13
N GLY A 201 -6.13 4.43 -2.29
CA GLY A 201 -6.86 3.25 -2.67
C GLY A 201 -8.24 3.17 -2.02
N GLY A 202 -9.07 2.29 -2.56
CA GLY A 202 -10.38 2.00 -2.03
C GLY A 202 -11.19 1.14 -2.97
N GLN A 203 -12.23 0.48 -2.45
CA GLN A 203 -13.12 -0.38 -3.25
C GLN A 203 -13.98 0.40 -4.26
N ARG A 204 -14.20 1.69 -4.02
CA ARG A 204 -15.01 2.59 -4.85
C ARG A 204 -14.37 3.97 -4.89
N LEU A 205 -14.41 4.60 -6.05
CA LEU A 205 -13.94 5.98 -6.25
C LEU A 205 -15.02 6.99 -5.80
N HIS A 206 -15.26 7.08 -4.49
CA HIS A 206 -16.18 8.07 -3.92
C HIS A 206 -15.57 9.47 -3.91
N SER A 207 -16.40 10.51 -3.74
CA SER A 207 -16.00 11.91 -3.85
C SER A 207 -14.82 12.32 -2.96
N ALA A 208 -14.74 11.82 -1.73
CA ALA A 208 -13.63 12.13 -0.84
C ALA A 208 -12.31 11.49 -1.30
N LEU A 209 -12.34 10.26 -1.81
CA LEU A 209 -11.17 9.61 -2.40
C LEU A 209 -10.70 10.35 -3.65
N LEU A 210 -11.64 10.71 -4.53
CA LEU A 210 -11.33 11.48 -5.74
C LEU A 210 -10.66 12.82 -5.41
N ARG A 211 -11.18 13.58 -4.43
CA ARG A 211 -10.56 14.84 -4.00
C ARG A 211 -9.13 14.65 -3.48
N ARG A 212 -8.87 13.57 -2.70
CA ARG A 212 -7.53 13.26 -2.19
C ARG A 212 -6.57 12.87 -3.30
N LEU A 213 -7.01 12.05 -4.25
CA LEU A 213 -6.25 11.68 -5.45
C LEU A 213 -5.86 12.93 -6.26
N VAL A 214 -6.84 13.79 -6.56
CA VAL A 214 -6.60 15.01 -7.35
C VAL A 214 -5.64 15.96 -6.62
N ARG A 215 -5.76 16.13 -5.30
CA ARG A 215 -4.93 17.08 -4.56
C ARG A 215 -3.54 16.55 -4.22
N TYR A 216 -3.44 15.30 -3.77
CA TYR A 216 -2.22 14.77 -3.16
C TYR A 216 -1.65 13.52 -3.85
N GLY A 217 -2.46 12.79 -4.62
CA GLY A 217 -2.09 11.47 -5.13
C GLY A 217 -1.12 11.50 -6.29
N GLN A 218 -0.13 10.62 -6.27
CA GLN A 218 0.72 10.27 -7.40
C GLN A 218 0.46 8.85 -7.91
N GLY A 219 -0.48 8.12 -7.26
CA GLY A 219 -0.91 6.80 -7.71
C GLY A 219 -2.28 6.42 -7.17
N PHE A 220 -2.96 5.56 -7.92
CA PHE A 220 -4.26 4.99 -7.56
C PHE A 220 -4.16 3.46 -7.48
N ASN A 221 -4.46 2.92 -6.30
CA ASN A 221 -4.52 1.47 -6.03
C ASN A 221 -5.96 1.07 -5.68
N PRO A 222 -6.82 0.79 -6.67
CA PRO A 222 -8.15 0.30 -6.38
C PRO A 222 -8.08 -1.10 -5.75
N LEU A 223 -8.92 -1.34 -4.73
CA LEU A 223 -9.05 -2.65 -4.12
C LEU A 223 -10.04 -3.52 -4.93
N GLY A 224 -9.56 -4.06 -6.04
CA GLY A 224 -10.33 -4.81 -7.02
C GLY A 224 -10.47 -4.08 -8.35
N ARG A 225 -11.39 -4.56 -9.22
CA ARG A 225 -11.65 -3.90 -10.51
C ARG A 225 -12.45 -2.61 -10.30
N PRO A 226 -11.99 -1.46 -10.84
CA PRO A 226 -12.77 -0.24 -10.83
C PRO A 226 -14.14 -0.44 -11.51
N GLN A 227 -15.15 0.26 -11.02
CA GLN A 227 -16.46 0.23 -11.66
C GLN A 227 -16.43 0.96 -13.02
N PRO A 228 -17.32 0.62 -13.96
CA PRO A 228 -17.42 1.34 -15.22
C PRO A 228 -17.50 2.86 -15.01
N GLY A 229 -16.70 3.62 -15.72
CA GLY A 229 -16.62 5.09 -15.63
C GLY A 229 -15.79 5.67 -14.50
N GLU A 230 -15.35 4.89 -13.49
CA GLU A 230 -14.52 5.42 -12.40
C GLU A 230 -13.15 5.92 -12.90
N LEU A 231 -12.49 5.19 -13.79
CA LEU A 231 -11.21 5.61 -14.36
C LEU A 231 -11.36 6.86 -15.22
N GLN A 232 -12.45 6.94 -16.01
CA GLN A 232 -12.75 8.12 -16.81
C GLN A 232 -13.03 9.34 -15.91
N ALA A 233 -13.78 9.16 -14.82
CA ALA A 233 -14.04 10.21 -13.85
C ALA A 233 -12.77 10.70 -13.17
N LEU A 234 -11.83 9.81 -12.84
CA LEU A 234 -10.52 10.17 -12.29
C LEU A 234 -9.72 11.00 -13.29
N ARG A 235 -9.61 10.55 -14.56
CA ARG A 235 -8.89 11.29 -15.61
C ARG A 235 -9.48 12.68 -15.81
N ALA A 236 -10.80 12.78 -15.97
CA ALA A 236 -11.48 14.07 -16.14
C ALA A 236 -11.26 15.02 -14.93
N ALA A 237 -11.24 14.50 -13.71
CA ALA A 237 -10.99 15.32 -12.53
C ALA A 237 -9.53 15.80 -12.41
N LEU A 238 -8.56 14.99 -12.85
CA LEU A 238 -7.15 15.38 -12.93
C LEU A 238 -6.96 16.46 -14.00
N ASP A 239 -7.50 16.27 -15.21
CA ASP A 239 -7.48 17.26 -16.29
C ASP A 239 -8.08 18.60 -15.84
N ALA A 240 -9.24 18.57 -15.20
CA ALA A 240 -9.90 19.77 -14.67
C ALA A 240 -9.08 20.51 -13.61
N ALA A 241 -8.20 19.78 -12.89
CA ALA A 241 -7.25 20.35 -11.92
C ALA A 241 -5.90 20.76 -12.54
N GLY A 242 -5.75 20.66 -13.87
CA GLY A 242 -4.50 20.97 -14.56
C GLY A 242 -3.37 19.97 -14.33
N ARG A 243 -3.71 18.73 -13.98
CA ARG A 243 -2.76 17.64 -13.76
C ARG A 243 -2.82 16.66 -14.93
N ASP A 244 -1.66 16.20 -15.38
CA ASP A 244 -1.59 15.16 -16.40
C ASP A 244 -2.06 13.81 -15.83
N PRO A 245 -3.17 13.21 -16.36
CA PRO A 245 -3.63 11.91 -15.89
C PRO A 245 -2.64 10.76 -16.15
N ASP A 246 -1.74 10.89 -17.12
CA ASP A 246 -0.77 9.86 -17.47
C ASP A 246 0.41 9.81 -16.49
N GLU A 247 0.59 10.86 -15.65
CA GLU A 247 1.53 10.82 -14.52
C GLU A 247 1.00 10.03 -13.31
N MET A 248 -0.30 9.70 -13.27
CA MET A 248 -0.89 8.90 -12.20
C MET A 248 -0.50 7.43 -12.34
N GLU A 249 0.29 6.92 -11.40
CA GLU A 249 0.66 5.50 -11.38
C GLU A 249 -0.55 4.64 -11.03
N MET A 250 -0.96 3.77 -11.96
CA MET A 250 -2.10 2.87 -11.78
C MET A 250 -1.61 1.52 -11.26
N VAL A 251 -2.15 1.11 -10.10
CA VAL A 251 -1.71 -0.10 -9.39
C VAL A 251 -2.82 -1.15 -9.40
N GLY A 252 -2.60 -2.21 -10.13
CA GLY A 252 -3.48 -3.38 -10.19
C GLY A 252 -2.98 -4.53 -9.33
N GLY A 253 -3.47 -5.72 -9.61
CA GLY A 253 -3.03 -6.92 -8.92
C GLY A 253 -3.52 -8.20 -9.59
N ILE A 254 -2.83 -9.29 -9.34
CA ILE A 254 -3.30 -10.63 -9.71
C ILE A 254 -3.96 -11.30 -8.50
N ARG A 255 -4.98 -12.11 -8.76
CA ARG A 255 -5.69 -12.87 -7.74
C ARG A 255 -5.74 -14.33 -8.11
N GLY A 256 -5.34 -15.18 -7.16
CA GLY A 256 -5.44 -16.63 -7.30
C GLY A 256 -6.90 -17.13 -7.34
N ARG A 257 -7.14 -18.15 -8.16
CA ARG A 257 -8.35 -18.97 -8.08
C ARG A 257 -7.98 -20.29 -7.42
N PHE A 258 -8.48 -20.49 -6.22
CA PHE A 258 -8.12 -21.67 -5.41
C PHE A 258 -8.96 -22.87 -5.81
N PRO A 259 -8.34 -24.01 -6.20
CA PRO A 259 -9.08 -25.23 -6.54
C PRO A 259 -9.70 -25.93 -5.32
N ALA A 260 -9.16 -25.66 -4.12
CA ALA A 260 -9.65 -26.16 -2.83
C ALA A 260 -9.30 -25.19 -1.70
N ARG A 261 -9.90 -25.37 -0.51
CA ARG A 261 -9.71 -24.48 0.65
C ARG A 261 -8.27 -24.46 1.18
N ASP A 262 -7.52 -25.50 0.97
CA ASP A 262 -6.13 -25.70 1.45
C ASP A 262 -5.10 -25.73 0.32
N ALA A 263 -5.51 -25.44 -0.91
CA ALA A 263 -4.63 -25.47 -2.08
C ALA A 263 -4.14 -24.08 -2.47
N VAL A 264 -2.96 -24.04 -3.09
CA VAL A 264 -2.45 -22.84 -3.80
C VAL A 264 -3.14 -22.69 -5.16
N ALA A 265 -3.13 -21.48 -5.67
CA ALA A 265 -3.64 -21.16 -7.00
C ALA A 265 -2.55 -21.34 -8.07
N ASP A 266 -2.96 -21.43 -9.34
CA ASP A 266 -2.06 -21.40 -10.48
C ASP A 266 -1.64 -19.98 -10.83
N LEU A 267 -0.34 -19.70 -10.82
CA LEU A 267 0.23 -18.40 -11.14
C LEU A 267 -0.03 -18.01 -12.59
N GLY A 268 0.11 -18.96 -13.54
CA GLY A 268 -0.09 -18.70 -14.97
C GLY A 268 -1.52 -18.23 -15.22
N GLN A 269 -2.52 -18.94 -14.67
CA GLN A 269 -3.92 -18.56 -14.77
C GLN A 269 -4.19 -17.17 -14.16
N ALA A 270 -3.60 -16.86 -13.00
CA ALA A 270 -3.80 -15.56 -12.35
C ALA A 270 -3.23 -14.40 -13.21
N MET A 271 -2.13 -14.65 -13.92
CA MET A 271 -1.47 -13.66 -14.76
C MET A 271 -2.15 -13.43 -16.12
N GLU A 272 -3.10 -14.26 -16.54
CA GLU A 272 -3.89 -14.04 -17.77
C GLU A 272 -4.63 -12.70 -17.79
N SER A 273 -4.85 -12.10 -16.62
CA SER A 273 -5.48 -10.77 -16.51
C SER A 273 -4.54 -9.59 -16.81
N LEU A 274 -3.23 -9.80 -16.91
CA LEU A 274 -2.25 -8.71 -17.05
C LEU A 274 -2.36 -7.92 -18.34
N PRO A 275 -2.55 -8.53 -19.54
CA PRO A 275 -2.71 -7.76 -20.78
C PRO A 275 -3.90 -6.79 -20.71
N GLU A 276 -5.07 -7.23 -20.22
CA GLU A 276 -6.25 -6.38 -20.04
C GLU A 276 -5.97 -5.22 -19.08
N GLN A 277 -5.29 -5.49 -17.93
CA GLN A 277 -4.92 -4.45 -16.98
C GLN A 277 -3.95 -3.43 -17.59
N TRP A 278 -2.95 -3.91 -18.34
CA TRP A 278 -1.99 -3.07 -19.04
C TRP A 278 -2.66 -2.12 -20.03
N GLU A 279 -3.58 -2.64 -20.86
CA GLU A 279 -4.38 -1.84 -21.82
C GLU A 279 -5.23 -0.78 -21.10
N GLN A 280 -5.69 -1.06 -19.88
CA GLN A 280 -6.41 -0.11 -19.03
C GLN A 280 -5.48 0.91 -18.34
N GLY A 281 -4.16 0.82 -18.54
CA GLY A 281 -3.17 1.74 -17.98
C GLY A 281 -2.59 1.32 -16.62
N PHE A 282 -2.87 0.10 -16.14
CA PHE A 282 -2.24 -0.41 -14.91
C PHE A 282 -0.81 -0.83 -15.19
N THR A 283 0.14 0.00 -14.74
CA THR A 283 1.58 -0.19 -15.00
C THR A 283 2.33 -0.84 -13.83
N THR A 284 1.64 -1.06 -12.72
CA THR A 284 2.21 -1.63 -11.50
C THR A 284 1.24 -2.69 -10.95
N ILE A 285 1.75 -3.88 -10.61
CA ILE A 285 0.93 -5.05 -10.25
C ILE A 285 1.36 -5.63 -8.90
N CYS A 286 0.40 -5.75 -7.99
CA CYS A 286 0.58 -6.43 -6.70
C CYS A 286 0.49 -7.95 -6.87
N VAL A 287 1.44 -8.64 -6.23
CA VAL A 287 1.53 -10.11 -6.19
C VAL A 287 1.68 -10.55 -4.74
N LYS A 288 0.76 -11.36 -4.25
CA LYS A 288 0.81 -11.96 -2.91
C LYS A 288 1.31 -13.41 -3.04
N PRO A 289 2.55 -13.71 -2.60
CA PRO A 289 3.18 -15.00 -2.89
C PRO A 289 2.45 -16.18 -2.27
N SER A 290 1.89 -16.05 -1.07
CA SER A 290 1.16 -17.16 -0.42
C SER A 290 -0.06 -17.65 -1.20
N MET A 291 -0.57 -16.91 -2.17
CA MET A 291 -1.60 -17.44 -3.07
C MET A 291 -1.10 -18.58 -3.95
N PHE A 292 0.21 -18.65 -4.20
CA PHE A 292 0.83 -19.50 -5.23
C PHE A 292 1.87 -20.48 -4.70
N ILE A 293 2.46 -20.20 -3.54
CA ILE A 293 3.46 -21.04 -2.88
C ILE A 293 3.21 -21.07 -1.36
N ASP A 294 3.62 -22.16 -0.71
CA ASP A 294 3.53 -22.32 0.76
C ASP A 294 4.90 -22.32 1.43
N ASP A 295 5.95 -22.76 0.73
CA ASP A 295 7.29 -22.81 1.30
C ASP A 295 8.05 -21.52 0.98
N PRO A 296 8.53 -20.78 1.99
CA PRO A 296 9.31 -19.56 1.75
C PRO A 296 10.62 -19.83 1.01
N ARG A 297 11.13 -21.07 0.97
CA ARG A 297 12.31 -21.44 0.18
C ARG A 297 12.07 -21.39 -1.31
N ASP A 298 10.83 -21.47 -1.75
CA ASP A 298 10.45 -21.38 -3.16
C ASP A 298 10.36 -19.91 -3.65
N LEU A 299 10.37 -18.94 -2.73
CA LEU A 299 10.18 -17.53 -3.06
C LEU A 299 11.16 -16.99 -4.13
N PRO A 300 12.48 -17.28 -4.09
CA PRO A 300 13.40 -16.76 -5.08
C PRO A 300 13.07 -17.23 -6.51
N GLU A 301 12.67 -18.50 -6.67
CA GLU A 301 12.28 -19.03 -8.00
C GLU A 301 10.91 -18.49 -8.42
N PHE A 302 9.95 -18.45 -7.51
CA PHE A 302 8.64 -17.85 -7.72
C PHE A 302 8.78 -16.40 -8.23
N CYS A 303 9.61 -15.58 -7.58
CA CYS A 303 9.83 -14.20 -7.98
C CYS A 303 10.46 -14.10 -9.38
N ARG A 304 11.48 -14.90 -9.69
CA ARG A 304 12.09 -14.92 -11.03
C ARG A 304 11.11 -15.37 -12.12
N ASP A 305 10.30 -16.40 -11.83
CA ASP A 305 9.26 -16.86 -12.76
C ASP A 305 8.19 -15.80 -13.01
N THR A 306 7.75 -15.12 -11.95
CA THR A 306 6.78 -14.02 -12.05
C THR A 306 7.31 -12.89 -12.94
N VAL A 307 8.55 -12.44 -12.73
CA VAL A 307 9.19 -11.40 -13.56
C VAL A 307 9.29 -11.83 -15.02
N ARG A 308 9.73 -13.06 -15.28
CA ARG A 308 9.85 -13.59 -16.63
C ARG A 308 8.52 -13.67 -17.36
N ARG A 309 7.47 -14.18 -16.71
CA ARG A 309 6.11 -14.28 -17.26
C ARG A 309 5.51 -12.91 -17.52
N ALA A 310 5.66 -11.98 -16.57
CA ALA A 310 5.15 -10.62 -16.73
C ALA A 310 5.78 -9.93 -17.97
N ALA A 311 7.10 -10.07 -18.15
CA ALA A 311 7.80 -9.55 -19.32
C ALA A 311 7.30 -10.19 -20.63
N ALA A 312 7.03 -11.50 -20.64
CA ALA A 312 6.57 -12.21 -21.84
C ALA A 312 5.11 -11.86 -22.22
N LEU A 313 4.27 -11.48 -21.27
CA LEU A 313 2.84 -11.16 -21.49
C LEU A 313 2.62 -9.71 -21.98
N ILE A 314 3.52 -8.80 -21.63
CA ILE A 314 3.38 -7.37 -21.96
C ILE A 314 4.28 -6.95 -23.11
N GLY A 315 5.26 -7.80 -23.51
CA GLY A 315 6.15 -7.62 -24.68
C GLY A 315 7.31 -6.74 -24.43
#